data_dbaa48e2f976780cf5ed124d861d0b7a
#
_entry.id   dbaa48e2f976780cf5ed124d861d0b7a
#
_cell.length_a   1.000
_cell.length_b   1.000
_cell.length_c   1.000
_cell.angle_alpha   90.00
_cell.angle_beta   90.00
_cell.angle_gamma   90.00
#
_symmetry.space_group_name_H-M   'P 1'
#
loop_
_entity.id
_entity.type
_entity.pdbx_description
1 polymer ?
#
loop_
_entity_poly.entity_id
_entity_poly.type
_entity_poly.pdbx_seq_one_letter_code
_entity_poly.pdbx_strand_id
1 'polypeptide(L)'
;MEYITHTDQTLSARLAASERILIGIGPEWGLKSEKKKIRDCRLSDPEQAEIKAAYEALYEMVKDKDYYLVTTLTDGAVYDTPFDRERITAPCGNIHWRQCSRACTKDIWEEGELPDEFCPHCGAPLAGNTIKEENYI
;
A
#
# COMPACT_ATOMS: atom_id res chain seq x y z
N MET A 1 -5.81 35.32 -6.58
CA MET A 1 -5.15 34.23 -5.83
C MET A 1 -3.91 33.82 -6.61
N GLU A 2 -2.76 34.04 -6.02
CA GLU A 2 -1.53 33.58 -6.64
C GLU A 2 -1.31 32.11 -6.35
N TYR A 3 -1.13 31.31 -7.38
CA TYR A 3 -0.73 29.92 -7.21
C TYR A 3 0.78 29.88 -6.95
N ILE A 4 1.17 29.35 -5.82
CA ILE A 4 2.57 29.13 -5.53
C ILE A 4 2.98 27.85 -6.25
N THR A 5 3.72 28.01 -7.34
CA THR A 5 4.35 26.88 -8.03
C THR A 5 5.60 26.50 -7.23
N HIS A 6 5.58 25.35 -6.58
CA HIS A 6 6.75 24.83 -5.91
C HIS A 6 7.68 24.21 -6.94
N THR A 7 8.88 24.74 -7.05
CA THR A 7 9.95 24.11 -7.82
C THR A 7 10.48 22.90 -7.04
N ASP A 8 11.13 21.96 -7.71
CA ASP A 8 11.74 20.80 -7.08
C ASP A 8 12.69 21.19 -5.95
N GLN A 9 13.44 22.28 -6.13
CA GLN A 9 14.30 22.84 -5.08
C GLN A 9 13.52 23.24 -3.83
N THR A 10 12.37 23.90 -4.00
CA THR A 10 11.54 24.34 -2.88
C THR A 10 10.97 23.13 -2.15
N LEU A 11 10.53 22.11 -2.86
CA LEU A 11 10.04 20.87 -2.27
C LEU A 11 11.14 20.14 -1.50
N SER A 12 12.30 19.99 -2.11
CA SER A 12 13.47 19.37 -1.48
C SER A 12 13.89 20.10 -0.20
N ALA A 13 13.92 21.43 -0.24
CA ALA A 13 14.25 22.26 0.92
C ALA A 13 13.23 22.08 2.05
N ARG A 14 11.95 22.03 1.74
CA ARG A 14 10.89 21.81 2.72
C ARG A 14 10.95 20.42 3.33
N LEU A 15 11.21 19.40 2.51
CA LEU A 15 11.39 18.03 2.99
C LEU A 15 12.60 17.96 3.93
N ALA A 16 13.72 18.56 3.55
CA ALA A 16 14.93 18.57 4.37
C ALA A 16 14.71 19.28 5.74
N ALA A 17 13.89 20.32 5.77
CA ALA A 17 13.58 21.09 6.99
C ALA A 17 12.50 20.43 7.85
N SER A 18 11.74 19.48 7.34
CA SER A 18 10.63 18.84 8.04
C SER A 18 11.11 17.65 8.85
N GLU A 19 10.68 17.55 10.10
CA GLU A 19 10.95 16.38 10.96
C GLU A 19 9.85 15.31 10.83
N ARG A 20 8.62 15.75 10.57
CA ARG A 20 7.44 14.88 10.42
C ARG A 20 6.87 15.02 9.03
N ILE A 21 6.62 13.89 8.38
CA ILE A 21 6.12 13.86 7.00
C ILE A 21 4.97 12.86 6.90
N LEU A 22 3.83 13.34 6.40
CA LEU A 22 2.72 12.50 6.01
C LEU A 22 2.75 12.34 4.49
N ILE A 23 2.78 11.10 4.04
CA ILE A 23 2.86 10.75 2.61
C ILE A 23 1.54 10.13 2.19
N GLY A 24 0.87 10.71 1.21
CA GLY A 24 -0.29 10.12 0.55
C GLY A 24 0.10 9.54 -0.80
N ILE A 25 -0.18 8.27 -1.02
CA ILE A 25 0.06 7.57 -2.29
C ILE A 25 -1.29 7.29 -2.94
N GLY A 26 -1.47 7.81 -4.13
CA GLY A 26 -2.68 7.67 -4.93
C GLY A 26 -2.49 6.84 -6.20
N PRO A 27 -3.50 6.86 -7.10
CA PRO A 27 -3.52 6.03 -8.31
C PRO A 27 -2.34 6.26 -9.26
N GLU A 28 -1.69 7.41 -9.21
CA GLU A 28 -0.55 7.76 -10.06
C GLU A 28 0.63 6.80 -9.88
N TRP A 29 0.72 6.17 -8.71
CA TRP A 29 1.76 5.19 -8.39
C TRP A 29 1.32 3.76 -8.66
N GLY A 30 0.08 3.58 -9.14
CA GLY A 30 -0.43 2.30 -9.56
C GLY A 30 0.09 1.90 -10.94
N LEU A 31 -0.12 0.64 -11.28
CA LEU A 31 0.20 0.15 -12.61
C LEU A 31 -0.62 0.86 -13.67
N LYS A 32 0.05 1.41 -14.67
CA LYS A 32 -0.58 2.14 -15.78
C LYS A 32 -1.42 1.26 -16.70
N SER A 33 -1.26 -0.05 -16.62
CA SER A 33 -1.97 -0.99 -17.47
C SER A 33 -3.32 -1.37 -16.85
N GLU A 34 -4.39 -0.75 -17.29
CA GLU A 34 -5.76 -1.11 -16.95
C GLU A 34 -6.12 -2.57 -17.30
N LYS A 35 -5.29 -3.22 -18.13
CA LYS A 35 -5.52 -4.58 -18.63
C LYS A 35 -4.89 -5.66 -17.76
N LYS A 36 -3.91 -5.35 -16.94
CA LYS A 36 -3.35 -6.32 -16.01
C LYS A 36 -4.25 -6.43 -14.79
N LYS A 37 -4.74 -7.63 -14.54
CA LYS A 37 -5.43 -7.91 -13.29
C LYS A 37 -4.47 -7.62 -12.14
N ILE A 38 -4.94 -6.87 -11.17
CA ILE A 38 -4.15 -6.43 -10.01
C ILE A 38 -3.43 -7.61 -9.33
N ARG A 39 -4.04 -8.79 -9.35
CA ARG A 39 -3.46 -10.03 -8.79
C ARG A 39 -2.18 -10.53 -9.48
N ASP A 40 -1.87 -10.02 -10.67
CA ASP A 40 -0.67 -10.39 -11.42
C ASP A 40 0.48 -9.40 -11.20
N CYS A 41 0.30 -8.47 -10.27
CA CYS A 41 1.30 -7.48 -9.92
C CYS A 41 2.44 -8.10 -9.11
N ARG A 42 3.50 -8.48 -9.80
CA ARG A 42 4.76 -8.87 -9.19
C ARG A 42 5.82 -7.84 -9.55
N LEU A 43 6.67 -7.49 -8.59
CA LEU A 43 7.74 -6.50 -8.81
C LEU A 43 8.84 -6.96 -9.79
N SER A 44 8.59 -8.03 -10.57
CA SER A 44 9.50 -8.55 -11.58
C SER A 44 9.33 -7.93 -12.96
N ASP A 45 8.21 -7.24 -13.22
CA ASP A 45 7.94 -6.60 -14.51
C ASP A 45 8.62 -5.22 -14.61
N PRO A 46 9.01 -4.75 -15.82
CA PRO A 46 9.66 -3.44 -16.00
C PRO A 46 8.88 -2.26 -15.44
N GLU A 47 7.54 -2.24 -15.60
CA GLU A 47 6.69 -1.18 -15.02
C GLU A 47 6.77 -1.17 -13.50
N GLN A 48 6.83 -2.34 -12.89
CA GLN A 48 6.93 -2.48 -11.45
C GLN A 48 8.31 -2.11 -10.94
N ALA A 49 9.35 -2.34 -11.74
CA ALA A 49 10.71 -1.89 -11.42
C ALA A 49 10.78 -0.36 -11.29
N GLU A 50 10.08 0.38 -12.15
CA GLU A 50 9.98 1.84 -12.05
C GLU A 50 9.27 2.28 -10.76
N ILE A 51 8.15 1.63 -10.44
CA ILE A 51 7.39 1.92 -9.23
C ILE A 51 8.23 1.60 -7.98
N LYS A 52 8.91 0.47 -7.99
CA LYS A 52 9.81 0.09 -6.91
C LYS A 52 10.93 1.10 -6.72
N ALA A 53 11.56 1.53 -7.81
CA ALA A 53 12.61 2.55 -7.78
C ALA A 53 12.09 3.88 -7.23
N ALA A 54 10.86 4.27 -7.59
CA ALA A 54 10.22 5.46 -7.06
C ALA A 54 9.98 5.37 -5.54
N TYR A 55 9.49 4.21 -5.06
CA TYR A 55 9.33 3.99 -3.62
C TYR A 55 10.67 4.02 -2.88
N GLU A 56 11.69 3.41 -3.44
CA GLU A 56 13.03 3.40 -2.84
C GLU A 56 13.61 4.82 -2.76
N ALA A 57 13.45 5.62 -3.82
CA ALA A 57 13.87 7.02 -3.83
C ALA A 57 13.12 7.84 -2.77
N LEU A 58 11.82 7.64 -2.65
CA LEU A 58 11.02 8.31 -1.62
C LEU A 58 11.47 7.90 -0.22
N TYR A 59 11.71 6.62 0.00
CA TYR A 59 12.21 6.12 1.27
C TYR A 59 13.53 6.76 1.67
N GLU A 60 14.49 6.87 0.74
CA GLU A 60 15.77 7.53 1.00
C GLU A 60 15.59 9.00 1.45
N MET A 61 14.56 9.67 0.97
CA MET A 61 14.26 11.06 1.35
C MET A 61 13.70 11.19 2.76
N VAL A 62 13.04 10.17 3.30
CA VAL A 62 12.27 10.26 4.55
C VAL A 62 12.70 9.28 5.63
N LYS A 63 13.60 8.34 5.35
CA LYS A 63 13.98 7.26 6.27
C LYS A 63 14.45 7.70 7.65
N ASP A 64 15.07 8.87 7.74
CA ASP A 64 15.60 9.43 9.00
C ASP A 64 14.61 10.39 9.68
N LYS A 65 13.37 10.44 9.19
CA LYS A 65 12.33 11.34 9.66
C LYS A 65 11.18 10.55 10.28
N ASP A 66 10.34 11.25 11.04
CA ASP A 66 9.09 10.69 11.53
C ASP A 66 8.05 10.77 10.41
N TYR A 67 8.05 9.75 9.56
CA TYR A 67 7.12 9.66 8.44
C TYR A 67 5.95 8.73 8.76
N TYR A 68 4.84 8.96 8.08
CA TYR A 68 3.71 8.04 8.02
C TYR A 68 3.17 8.00 6.59
N LEU A 69 2.83 6.82 6.10
CA LEU A 69 2.40 6.62 4.73
C LEU A 69 0.96 6.07 4.69
N VAL A 70 0.12 6.72 3.90
CA VAL A 70 -1.25 6.26 3.62
C VAL A 70 -1.37 6.02 2.12
N THR A 71 -1.80 4.84 1.73
CA THR A 71 -2.02 4.49 0.34
C THR A 71 -3.44 4.02 0.09
N THR A 72 -4.06 4.50 -0.98
CA THR A 72 -5.34 3.98 -1.47
C THR A 72 -5.15 2.83 -2.46
N LEU A 73 -3.91 2.52 -2.82
CA LEU A 73 -3.59 1.40 -3.69
C LEU A 73 -3.76 0.07 -2.96
N THR A 74 -4.35 -0.90 -3.66
CA THR A 74 -4.60 -2.24 -3.13
C THR A 74 -3.62 -3.30 -3.66
N ASP A 75 -2.64 -2.89 -4.44
CA ASP A 75 -1.68 -3.78 -5.08
C ASP A 75 -0.63 -4.38 -4.13
N GLY A 76 -0.50 -3.82 -2.93
CA GLY A 76 0.45 -4.27 -1.94
C GLY A 76 1.91 -3.93 -2.22
N ALA A 77 2.20 -3.19 -3.29
CA ALA A 77 3.58 -2.89 -3.70
C ALA A 77 4.38 -2.16 -2.63
N VAL A 78 3.74 -1.28 -1.86
CA VAL A 78 4.40 -0.52 -0.79
C VAL A 78 4.97 -1.43 0.30
N TYR A 79 4.37 -2.59 0.53
CA TYR A 79 4.84 -3.54 1.55
C TYR A 79 6.07 -4.34 1.10
N ASP A 80 6.41 -4.30 -0.18
CA ASP A 80 7.63 -4.89 -0.73
C ASP A 80 8.79 -3.88 -0.81
N THR A 81 8.70 -2.83 -0.05
CA THR A 81 9.68 -1.73 0.02
C THR A 81 10.34 -1.69 1.41
N PRO A 82 11.42 -0.91 1.59
CA PRO A 82 12.05 -0.74 2.90
C PRO A 82 11.20 0.03 3.92
N PHE A 83 10.07 0.62 3.55
CA PHE A 83 9.21 1.33 4.49
C PHE A 83 8.76 0.42 5.63
N ASP A 84 8.79 0.93 6.85
CA ASP A 84 8.33 0.22 8.03
C ASP A 84 6.82 -0.06 7.92
N ARG A 85 6.43 -1.32 7.99
CA ARG A 85 5.02 -1.75 7.90
C ARG A 85 4.13 -1.10 8.96
N GLU A 86 4.66 -0.82 10.14
CA GLU A 86 3.93 -0.15 11.21
C GLU A 86 3.63 1.33 10.92
N ARG A 87 4.30 1.89 9.90
CA ARG A 87 4.14 3.27 9.44
C ARG A 87 3.37 3.37 8.14
N ILE A 88 2.65 2.32 7.78
CA ILE A 88 1.85 2.26 6.55
C ILE A 88 0.40 1.95 6.91
N THR A 89 -0.53 2.68 6.32
CA THR A 89 -1.96 2.38 6.37
C THR A 89 -2.50 2.28 4.94
N ALA A 90 -3.23 1.19 4.68
CA ALA A 90 -3.89 0.93 3.40
C ALA A 90 -5.40 0.79 3.64
N PRO A 91 -6.15 1.90 3.73
CA PRO A 91 -7.57 1.88 4.12
C PRO A 91 -8.47 1.16 3.11
N CYS A 92 -8.04 0.99 1.86
CA CYS A 92 -8.77 0.23 0.86
C CYS A 92 -8.42 -1.27 0.84
N GLY A 93 -7.55 -1.71 1.74
CA GLY A 93 -7.11 -3.10 1.84
C GLY A 93 -5.96 -3.44 0.90
N ASN A 94 -5.72 -4.74 0.76
CA ASN A 94 -4.63 -5.28 -0.04
C ASN A 94 -5.08 -6.61 -0.65
N ILE A 95 -4.79 -6.82 -1.93
CA ILE A 95 -5.14 -8.05 -2.66
C ILE A 95 -4.46 -9.30 -2.08
N HIS A 96 -3.37 -9.13 -1.35
CA HIS A 96 -2.63 -10.23 -0.71
C HIS A 96 -3.12 -10.53 0.71
N TRP A 97 -4.11 -9.79 1.20
CA TRP A 97 -4.70 -10.02 2.51
C TRP A 97 -5.98 -10.82 2.42
N ARG A 98 -6.26 -11.54 3.49
CA ARG A 98 -7.47 -12.37 3.64
C ARG A 98 -8.20 -12.00 4.90
N GLN A 99 -9.51 -12.11 4.84
CA GLN A 99 -10.42 -11.93 5.96
C GLN A 99 -11.43 -13.07 6.01
N CYS A 100 -12.13 -13.21 7.11
CA CYS A 100 -13.28 -14.10 7.17
C CYS A 100 -14.38 -13.60 6.22
N SER A 101 -14.89 -14.47 5.35
CA SER A 101 -15.93 -14.10 4.39
C SER A 101 -17.23 -13.65 5.08
N ARG A 102 -17.45 -14.07 6.32
CA ARG A 102 -18.60 -13.66 7.14
C ARG A 102 -18.29 -12.50 8.07
N ALA A 103 -17.07 -11.99 8.05
CA ALA A 103 -16.62 -10.93 8.95
C ALA A 103 -16.90 -11.24 10.43
N CYS A 104 -16.74 -12.52 10.84
CA CYS A 104 -16.98 -12.92 12.22
C CYS A 104 -15.90 -12.41 13.20
N THR A 105 -14.75 -12.02 12.67
CA THR A 105 -13.62 -11.45 13.38
C THR A 105 -13.03 -10.31 12.55
N LYS A 106 -12.29 -9.43 13.20
CA LYS A 106 -11.51 -8.38 12.55
C LYS A 106 -10.09 -8.81 12.20
N ASP A 107 -9.75 -10.09 12.42
CA ASP A 107 -8.44 -10.60 12.10
C ASP A 107 -8.21 -10.59 10.58
N ILE A 108 -7.03 -10.19 10.20
CA ILE A 108 -6.55 -10.17 8.82
C ILE A 108 -5.34 -11.10 8.74
N TRP A 109 -5.33 -11.94 7.72
CA TRP A 109 -4.21 -12.85 7.45
C TRP A 109 -3.58 -12.53 6.11
N GLU A 110 -2.31 -12.83 5.99
CA GLU A 110 -1.66 -12.77 4.69
C GLU A 110 -2.05 -13.98 3.84
N GLU A 111 -2.01 -13.83 2.53
CA GLU A 111 -2.24 -14.91 1.58
C GLU A 111 -1.28 -16.08 1.88
N GLY A 112 -1.84 -17.27 2.06
CA GLY A 112 -1.05 -18.47 2.37
C GLY A 112 -0.66 -18.63 3.84
N GLU A 113 -0.99 -17.69 4.71
CA GLU A 113 -0.69 -17.78 6.14
C GLU A 113 -1.47 -18.93 6.82
N LEU A 114 -2.74 -19.09 6.43
CA LEU A 114 -3.56 -20.20 6.87
C LEU A 114 -3.57 -21.29 5.79
N PRO A 115 -3.10 -22.52 6.09
CA PRO A 115 -2.86 -23.54 5.07
C PRO A 115 -4.11 -24.07 4.37
N ASP A 116 -5.26 -23.99 5.01
CA ASP A 116 -6.55 -24.47 4.47
C ASP A 116 -7.47 -23.34 3.97
N GLU A 117 -7.07 -22.11 4.16
CA GLU A 117 -7.84 -20.90 3.78
C GLU A 117 -9.26 -20.84 4.36
N PHE A 118 -9.43 -21.35 5.57
CA PHE A 118 -10.68 -21.25 6.33
C PHE A 118 -10.47 -20.46 7.62
N CYS A 119 -11.50 -19.71 8.01
CA CYS A 119 -11.47 -18.92 9.22
C CYS A 119 -11.33 -19.81 10.46
N PRO A 120 -10.30 -19.64 11.30
CA PRO A 120 -10.13 -20.46 12.50
C PRO A 120 -11.19 -20.20 13.58
N HIS A 121 -11.96 -19.12 13.48
CA HIS A 121 -13.00 -18.77 14.44
C HIS A 121 -14.37 -19.37 14.10
N CYS A 122 -14.76 -19.39 12.83
CA CYS A 122 -16.10 -19.85 12.44
C CYS A 122 -16.11 -20.91 11.34
N GLY A 123 -14.96 -21.26 10.76
CA GLY A 123 -14.86 -22.26 9.70
C GLY A 123 -15.32 -21.80 8.31
N ALA A 124 -15.73 -20.55 8.17
CA ALA A 124 -16.10 -20.01 6.85
C ALA A 124 -14.86 -19.89 5.95
N PRO A 125 -15.02 -19.95 4.61
CA PRO A 125 -13.92 -19.68 3.70
C PRO A 125 -13.35 -18.28 3.93
N LEU A 126 -12.06 -18.09 3.64
CA LEU A 126 -11.47 -16.77 3.60
C LEU A 126 -11.84 -16.06 2.30
N ALA A 127 -11.99 -14.75 2.39
CA ALA A 127 -12.18 -13.86 1.25
C ALA A 127 -11.01 -12.89 1.16
N GLY A 128 -10.90 -12.18 0.03
CA GLY A 128 -9.95 -11.08 -0.09
C GLY A 128 -10.28 -9.94 0.88
N ASN A 129 -9.29 -9.18 1.28
CA ASN A 129 -9.48 -8.00 2.13
C ASN A 129 -9.22 -6.74 1.31
N THR A 130 -10.20 -6.35 0.50
CA THR A 130 -10.22 -5.08 -0.22
C THR A 130 -11.60 -4.44 -0.10
N ILE A 131 -11.65 -3.13 -0.30
CA ILE A 131 -12.89 -2.36 -0.22
C ILE A 131 -13.98 -2.84 -1.18
N LYS A 132 -13.63 -3.66 -2.18
CA LYS A 132 -14.56 -4.26 -3.13
C LYS A 132 -15.30 -5.47 -2.56
N GLU A 133 -14.84 -6.03 -1.48
CA GLU A 133 -15.48 -7.18 -0.85
C GLU A 133 -16.76 -6.74 -0.11
N GLU A 134 -17.79 -7.58 -0.20
CA GLU A 134 -19.11 -7.27 0.40
C GLU A 134 -19.03 -7.06 1.92
N ASN A 135 -18.22 -7.87 2.61
CA ASN A 135 -18.06 -7.83 4.07
C ASN A 135 -16.69 -7.28 4.46
N TYR A 136 -16.20 -6.30 3.74
CA TYR A 136 -14.91 -5.67 4.03
C TYR A 136 -14.85 -5.11 5.46
N ILE A 137 -13.78 -5.44 6.17
CA ILE A 137 -13.54 -5.04 7.55
C ILE A 137 -12.36 -4.08 7.67
#